data_21875f4c883c5341ec8f0af87142cef0
#
_entry.id   21875f4c883c5341ec8f0af87142cef0
#
_cell.length_a   1.000
_cell.length_b   1.000
_cell.length_c   1.000
_cell.angle_alpha   90.00
_cell.angle_beta   90.00
_cell.angle_gamma   90.00
#
_symmetry.space_group_name_H-M   'P 1'
#
loop_
_entity.id
_entity.type
_entity.pdbx_description
1 polymer ?
#
loop_
_entity_poly.entity_id
_entity_poly.type
_entity_poly.pdbx_seq_one_letter_code
_entity_poly.pdbx_strand_id
1 'polypeptide(L)'
;MRLTARILASGAAATLLLAGCSPETTGTATPAPSGPPSASASANPAVPKVAAPLDVSKYVSKPCDIVPSSVLSSLRFTNPGHTQLQDEELGAAGPGCGWKISGEGVSMQVIIGTGNRDRGAGGLTGLYGAHESGQFPFLEPAPDVDGYPAIYVDKRDRRPIGNCVMDVGVADDVAINVYAGGYEGAEDSCAAAQKVAASIITTLKGA
;
A
#
# COMPACT_ATOMS: atom_id res chain seq x y z
N MET A 1 -1.70 -10.91 -52.03
CA MET A 1 -1.27 -9.63 -52.65
C MET A 1 -0.23 -9.03 -51.72
N ARG A 2 1.07 -9.27 -51.88
CA ARG A 2 2.10 -8.54 -52.60
C ARG A 2 1.93 -7.01 -52.43
N LEU A 3 2.82 -6.33 -51.67
CA LEU A 3 3.93 -5.58 -52.24
C LEU A 3 4.92 -5.10 -51.16
N THR A 4 6.13 -5.36 -51.44
CA THR A 4 7.43 -4.92 -50.96
C THR A 4 7.70 -3.44 -51.18
N ALA A 5 8.42 -2.76 -50.27
CA ALA A 5 9.35 -1.69 -50.69
C ALA A 5 10.50 -1.56 -49.66
N ARG A 6 11.70 -1.84 -50.16
CA ARG A 6 13.02 -1.57 -49.57
C ARG A 6 13.39 -0.14 -49.86
N ILE A 7 14.02 0.56 -48.93
CA ILE A 7 14.95 1.67 -49.22
C ILE A 7 16.16 1.57 -48.30
N LEU A 8 17.31 1.38 -48.90
CA LEU A 8 18.66 1.53 -48.39
C LEU A 8 19.08 3.00 -48.54
N ALA A 9 19.75 3.55 -47.55
CA ALA A 9 20.64 4.70 -47.76
C ALA A 9 21.81 4.67 -46.79
N SER A 10 22.97 4.58 -47.33
CA SER A 10 24.31 4.65 -46.73
C SER A 10 24.74 6.08 -46.51
N GLY A 11 25.70 6.31 -45.62
CA GLY A 11 26.48 7.57 -45.52
C GLY A 11 27.16 7.68 -44.17
N ALA A 12 28.33 7.33 -44.07
CA ALA A 12 29.64 7.97 -44.23
C ALA A 12 30.24 8.45 -42.89
N ALA A 13 31.40 7.90 -42.62
CA ALA A 13 32.31 8.14 -41.48
C ALA A 13 32.90 9.56 -41.46
N ALA A 14 33.18 10.05 -40.24
CA ALA A 14 34.22 11.06 -40.02
C ALA A 14 34.90 10.81 -38.69
N THR A 15 36.11 10.29 -38.75
CA THR A 15 37.09 10.16 -37.66
C THR A 15 37.81 11.50 -37.47
N LEU A 16 37.79 12.04 -36.25
CA LEU A 16 38.67 13.10 -35.83
C LEU A 16 39.45 12.63 -34.58
N LEU A 17 40.71 12.34 -34.80
CA LEU A 17 41.72 12.10 -33.74
C LEU A 17 42.20 13.44 -33.25
N LEU A 18 42.03 13.78 -31.98
CA LEU A 18 42.71 14.83 -31.25
C LEU A 18 43.52 14.22 -30.13
N ALA A 19 44.82 14.08 -30.33
CA ALA A 19 45.78 13.77 -29.31
C ALA A 19 45.97 15.02 -28.45
N GLY A 20 45.58 14.98 -27.19
CA GLY A 20 45.91 15.96 -26.15
C GLY A 20 46.81 15.38 -25.13
N CYS A 21 48.09 15.74 -25.14
CA CYS A 21 49.03 15.45 -24.02
C CYS A 21 48.65 16.32 -22.82
N SER A 22 48.36 15.71 -21.69
CA SER A 22 48.27 16.40 -20.39
C SER A 22 49.50 16.04 -19.54
N PRO A 23 50.15 17.00 -18.86
CA PRO A 23 51.23 16.76 -17.98
C PRO A 23 50.74 16.05 -16.68
N GLU A 24 51.45 15.06 -16.24
CA GLU A 24 51.28 14.42 -14.94
C GLU A 24 51.54 15.41 -13.81
N THR A 25 50.51 15.78 -13.09
CA THR A 25 50.65 16.46 -11.80
C THR A 25 50.54 15.41 -10.70
N THR A 26 51.61 15.12 -10.03
CA THR A 26 51.69 14.35 -8.80
C THR A 26 50.94 15.11 -7.70
N GLY A 27 49.62 14.87 -7.60
CA GLY A 27 48.80 15.34 -6.51
C GLY A 27 48.63 14.24 -5.47
N THR A 28 49.13 14.47 -4.26
CA THR A 28 48.82 13.65 -3.09
C THR A 28 47.30 13.59 -2.89
N ALA A 29 46.73 12.38 -2.92
CA ALA A 29 45.29 12.18 -2.65
C ALA A 29 45.01 12.52 -1.18
N THR A 30 44.44 13.71 -0.95
CA THR A 30 43.79 14.02 0.33
C THR A 30 42.52 13.22 0.40
N PRO A 31 42.21 12.46 1.48
CA PRO A 31 40.94 11.79 1.64
C PRO A 31 39.83 12.81 1.58
N ALA A 32 38.89 12.61 0.67
CA ALA A 32 37.68 13.42 0.62
C ALA A 32 36.95 13.31 1.96
N PRO A 33 36.50 14.42 2.56
CA PRO A 33 35.65 14.35 3.75
C PRO A 33 34.42 13.49 3.41
N SER A 34 34.17 12.49 4.26
CA SER A 34 32.97 11.66 4.20
C SER A 34 31.78 12.60 4.07
N GLY A 35 31.04 12.48 2.98
CA GLY A 35 29.84 13.28 2.76
C GLY A 35 28.89 13.16 3.95
N PRO A 36 28.07 14.18 4.22
CA PRO A 36 27.08 14.10 5.28
C PRO A 36 26.22 12.87 5.07
N PRO A 37 25.79 12.18 6.17
CA PRO A 37 24.90 11.02 6.06
C PRO A 37 23.73 11.42 5.19
N SER A 38 23.38 10.58 4.23
CA SER A 38 22.18 10.74 3.41
C SER A 38 21.04 11.15 4.33
N ALA A 39 20.48 12.33 4.09
CA ALA A 39 19.35 12.81 4.83
C ALA A 39 18.27 11.72 4.73
N SER A 40 17.94 11.12 5.85
CA SER A 40 16.70 10.33 5.99
C SER A 40 15.60 11.15 5.34
N ALA A 41 14.88 10.54 4.41
CA ALA A 41 13.75 11.17 3.74
C ALA A 41 12.95 11.92 4.79
N SER A 42 12.83 13.24 4.64
CA SER A 42 12.08 14.08 5.57
C SER A 42 10.69 13.47 5.70
N ALA A 43 10.37 12.92 6.87
CA ALA A 43 9.04 12.42 7.15
C ALA A 43 8.07 13.58 6.87
N ASN A 44 7.12 13.39 5.96
CA ASN A 44 6.07 14.38 5.73
C ASN A 44 5.38 14.64 7.07
N PRO A 45 5.45 15.85 7.66
CA PRO A 45 4.92 16.11 9.00
C PRO A 45 3.39 15.90 9.08
N ALA A 46 2.71 15.81 7.94
CA ALA A 46 1.27 15.54 7.86
C ALA A 46 0.92 14.05 7.99
N VAL A 47 1.87 13.12 7.83
CA VAL A 47 1.59 11.68 7.92
C VAL A 47 1.65 11.21 9.36
N PRO A 48 0.54 10.68 9.92
CA PRO A 48 0.54 10.13 11.28
C PRO A 48 1.52 8.97 11.43
N LYS A 49 2.24 8.93 12.55
CA LYS A 49 3.20 7.88 12.87
C LYS A 49 2.61 6.81 13.78
N VAL A 50 3.09 5.58 13.64
CA VAL A 50 2.71 4.46 14.50
C VAL A 50 3.62 4.42 15.72
N ALA A 51 3.06 4.72 16.90
CA ALA A 51 3.84 4.79 18.16
C ALA A 51 4.31 3.40 18.64
N ALA A 52 3.52 2.35 18.41
CA ALA A 52 3.79 0.99 18.86
C ALA A 52 3.54 0.00 17.68
N PRO A 53 4.55 -0.29 16.86
CA PRO A 53 4.39 -1.18 15.71
C PRO A 53 3.93 -2.59 16.11
N LEU A 54 3.02 -3.17 15.29
CA LEU A 54 2.50 -4.53 15.44
C LEU A 54 3.10 -5.45 14.37
N ASP A 55 3.39 -6.69 14.75
CA ASP A 55 3.89 -7.70 13.82
C ASP A 55 2.73 -8.41 13.11
N VAL A 56 2.72 -8.36 11.78
CA VAL A 56 1.72 -9.01 10.93
C VAL A 56 2.20 -10.34 10.35
N SER A 57 3.45 -10.74 10.59
CA SER A 57 4.12 -11.86 9.92
C SER A 57 3.36 -13.18 10.02
N LYS A 58 2.76 -13.44 11.18
CA LYS A 58 1.94 -14.63 11.45
C LYS A 58 0.74 -14.79 10.49
N TYR A 59 0.22 -13.68 9.96
CA TYR A 59 -1.00 -13.66 9.16
C TYR A 59 -0.73 -13.54 7.64
N VAL A 60 0.51 -13.31 7.23
CA VAL A 60 0.87 -13.19 5.80
C VAL A 60 0.50 -14.44 5.00
N SER A 61 0.72 -15.63 5.56
CA SER A 61 0.36 -16.91 4.91
C SER A 61 -1.07 -17.35 5.16
N LYS A 62 -1.76 -16.75 6.14
CA LYS A 62 -3.13 -17.08 6.55
C LYS A 62 -3.93 -15.80 6.83
N PRO A 63 -4.15 -14.95 5.82
CA PRO A 63 -4.74 -13.64 6.02
C PRO A 63 -6.18 -13.68 6.55
N CYS A 64 -6.92 -14.77 6.36
CA CYS A 64 -8.26 -14.91 6.89
C CYS A 64 -8.29 -15.06 8.42
N ASP A 65 -7.22 -15.55 9.03
CA ASP A 65 -7.15 -15.78 10.48
C ASP A 65 -6.97 -14.48 11.28
N ILE A 66 -6.68 -13.34 10.59
CA ILE A 66 -6.47 -12.05 11.25
C ILE A 66 -7.77 -11.46 11.82
N VAL A 67 -8.93 -11.84 11.26
CA VAL A 67 -10.25 -11.41 11.72
C VAL A 67 -10.92 -12.53 12.50
N PRO A 68 -11.24 -12.35 13.80
CA PRO A 68 -11.94 -13.37 14.60
C PRO A 68 -13.30 -13.74 13.99
N SER A 69 -13.61 -15.03 13.96
CA SER A 69 -14.88 -15.53 13.41
C SER A 69 -16.11 -14.99 14.14
N SER A 70 -15.99 -14.70 15.44
CA SER A 70 -17.05 -14.07 16.23
C SER A 70 -17.42 -12.66 15.72
N VAL A 71 -16.42 -11.88 15.27
CA VAL A 71 -16.64 -10.56 14.66
C VAL A 71 -17.31 -10.71 13.31
N LEU A 72 -16.83 -11.61 12.46
CA LEU A 72 -17.45 -11.92 11.18
C LEU A 72 -18.92 -12.34 11.32
N SER A 73 -19.19 -13.26 12.26
CA SER A 73 -20.56 -13.73 12.54
C SER A 73 -21.47 -12.60 13.03
N SER A 74 -20.95 -11.65 13.84
CA SER A 74 -21.71 -10.49 14.29
C SER A 74 -22.07 -9.52 13.16
N LEU A 75 -21.35 -9.59 12.03
CA LEU A 75 -21.61 -8.88 10.78
C LEU A 75 -22.29 -9.77 9.73
N ARG A 76 -22.79 -10.95 10.15
CA ARG A 76 -23.51 -11.95 9.33
C ARG A 76 -22.67 -12.65 8.26
N PHE A 77 -21.33 -12.52 8.30
CA PHE A 77 -20.44 -13.32 7.46
C PHE A 77 -20.26 -14.71 8.09
N THR A 78 -20.94 -15.72 7.58
CA THR A 78 -20.94 -17.09 8.11
C THR A 78 -20.16 -18.08 7.26
N ASN A 79 -19.74 -17.67 6.07
CA ASN A 79 -18.91 -18.46 5.17
C ASN A 79 -17.42 -18.29 5.51
N PRO A 80 -16.57 -19.31 5.22
CA PRO A 80 -15.14 -19.14 5.28
C PRO A 80 -14.71 -18.05 4.27
N GLY A 81 -13.74 -17.24 4.65
CA GLY A 81 -13.18 -16.23 3.76
C GLY A 81 -12.48 -16.86 2.55
N HIS A 82 -12.36 -16.09 1.48
CA HIS A 82 -11.54 -16.42 0.34
C HIS A 82 -10.18 -15.74 0.48
N THR A 83 -9.12 -16.55 0.59
CA THR A 83 -7.74 -16.04 0.68
C THR A 83 -7.27 -15.54 -0.68
N GLN A 84 -6.68 -14.35 -0.69
CA GLN A 84 -5.96 -13.77 -1.82
C GLN A 84 -4.49 -13.64 -1.42
N LEU A 85 -3.61 -14.34 -2.11
CA LEU A 85 -2.16 -14.24 -1.90
C LEU A 85 -1.55 -13.20 -2.85
N GLN A 86 -0.34 -12.78 -2.54
CA GLN A 86 0.35 -11.65 -3.18
C GLN A 86 0.57 -11.79 -4.70
N ASP A 87 0.50 -13.01 -5.23
CA ASP A 87 0.74 -13.32 -6.66
C ASP A 87 -0.51 -13.12 -7.54
N GLU A 88 -1.66 -12.82 -6.96
CA GLU A 88 -2.88 -12.55 -7.70
C GLU A 88 -2.99 -11.06 -8.04
N GLU A 89 -3.62 -10.72 -9.17
CA GLU A 89 -3.73 -9.35 -9.71
C GLU A 89 -4.31 -8.34 -8.70
N LEU A 90 -5.19 -8.78 -7.80
CA LEU A 90 -5.73 -7.98 -6.70
C LEU A 90 -4.83 -7.98 -5.44
N GLY A 91 -3.89 -8.91 -5.35
CA GLY A 91 -2.99 -9.07 -4.20
C GLY A 91 -1.72 -8.23 -4.28
N ALA A 92 -1.58 -7.34 -5.26
CA ALA A 92 -0.38 -6.51 -5.40
C ALA A 92 -0.05 -5.69 -4.14
N ALA A 93 -1.05 -5.25 -3.36
CA ALA A 93 -0.85 -4.54 -2.10
C ALA A 93 -0.34 -5.47 -0.98
N GLY A 94 -0.65 -6.75 -1.05
CA GLY A 94 -0.27 -7.78 -0.10
C GLY A 94 -1.34 -8.86 0.04
N PRO A 95 -1.11 -9.90 0.87
CA PRO A 95 -2.08 -10.95 1.09
C PRO A 95 -3.35 -10.42 1.76
N GLY A 96 -4.49 -10.99 1.39
CA GLY A 96 -5.77 -10.57 1.91
C GLY A 96 -6.78 -11.69 2.06
N CYS A 97 -7.92 -11.35 2.64
CA CYS A 97 -9.07 -12.24 2.76
C CYS A 97 -10.36 -11.46 2.48
N GLY A 98 -11.29 -12.10 1.78
CA GLY A 98 -12.59 -11.52 1.44
C GLY A 98 -13.75 -12.41 1.88
N TRP A 99 -14.83 -11.80 2.33
CA TRP A 99 -16.09 -12.44 2.70
C TRP A 99 -17.25 -11.77 1.99
N LYS A 100 -18.29 -12.54 1.67
CA LYS A 100 -19.50 -12.05 1.00
C LYS A 100 -20.75 -12.67 1.63
N ILE A 101 -21.82 -11.88 1.74
CA ILE A 101 -23.13 -12.41 2.07
C ILE A 101 -23.84 -12.71 0.76
N SER A 102 -24.10 -14.01 0.51
CA SER A 102 -24.70 -14.45 -0.74
C SER A 102 -26.08 -13.82 -0.97
N GLY A 103 -26.31 -13.28 -2.14
CA GLY A 103 -27.60 -12.68 -2.54
C GLY A 103 -27.85 -11.25 -2.01
N GLU A 104 -27.01 -10.71 -1.11
CA GLU A 104 -27.24 -9.37 -0.55
C GLU A 104 -26.29 -8.29 -1.11
N GLY A 105 -25.24 -8.69 -1.84
CA GLY A 105 -24.22 -7.75 -2.34
C GLY A 105 -23.28 -7.21 -1.26
N VAL A 106 -23.48 -7.58 0.00
CA VAL A 106 -22.64 -7.14 1.12
C VAL A 106 -21.32 -7.91 1.12
N SER A 107 -20.21 -7.19 1.28
CA SER A 107 -18.88 -7.77 1.26
C SER A 107 -17.94 -7.07 2.26
N MET A 108 -16.96 -7.82 2.72
CA MET A 108 -15.85 -7.38 3.57
C MET A 108 -14.54 -7.89 2.96
N GLN A 109 -13.53 -7.05 2.93
CA GLN A 109 -12.18 -7.46 2.52
C GLN A 109 -11.15 -6.86 3.47
N VAL A 110 -10.11 -7.62 3.75
CA VAL A 110 -8.93 -7.17 4.49
C VAL A 110 -7.69 -7.46 3.66
N ILE A 111 -6.77 -6.50 3.57
CA ILE A 111 -5.47 -6.67 2.92
C ILE A 111 -4.38 -6.27 3.92
N ILE A 112 -3.36 -7.11 4.06
CA ILE A 112 -2.17 -6.84 4.85
C ILE A 112 -1.12 -6.21 3.93
N GLY A 113 -0.82 -4.93 4.09
CA GLY A 113 -0.06 -4.10 3.15
C GLY A 113 1.43 -4.42 3.00
N THR A 114 1.83 -5.69 3.16
CA THR A 114 3.25 -6.10 3.05
C THR A 114 3.78 -6.00 1.62
N GLY A 115 2.97 -6.24 0.60
CA GLY A 115 3.37 -6.06 -0.79
C GLY A 115 3.67 -4.59 -1.13
N ASN A 116 2.94 -3.64 -0.54
CA ASN A 116 3.26 -2.22 -0.64
C ASN A 116 4.60 -1.90 0.05
N ARG A 117 4.83 -2.43 1.25
CA ARG A 117 6.10 -2.32 1.98
C ARG A 117 7.27 -2.80 1.14
N ASP A 118 7.16 -4.00 0.57
CA ASP A 118 8.23 -4.65 -0.20
C ASP A 118 8.60 -3.87 -1.47
N ARG A 119 7.70 -3.00 -1.95
CA ARG A 119 7.93 -2.04 -3.05
C ARG A 119 8.35 -0.65 -2.59
N GLY A 120 8.55 -0.42 -1.28
CA GLY A 120 8.93 0.89 -0.74
C GLY A 120 7.79 1.91 -0.70
N ALA A 121 6.54 1.47 -0.84
CA ALA A 121 5.33 2.31 -0.81
C ALA A 121 4.37 1.89 0.33
N GLY A 122 4.94 1.38 1.43
CA GLY A 122 4.18 0.83 2.54
C GLY A 122 3.69 1.86 3.54
N GLY A 123 2.82 1.38 4.43
CA GLY A 123 2.26 2.15 5.52
C GLY A 123 1.36 3.30 5.07
N LEU A 124 0.99 4.17 6.00
CA LEU A 124 0.25 5.38 5.69
C LEU A 124 1.07 6.34 4.82
N THR A 125 2.40 6.35 4.98
CA THR A 125 3.30 7.19 4.17
C THR A 125 3.13 6.92 2.67
N GLY A 126 3.05 5.65 2.28
CA GLY A 126 2.81 5.29 0.87
C GLY A 126 1.45 5.74 0.36
N LEU A 127 0.41 5.66 1.20
CA LEU A 127 -0.95 6.10 0.84
C LEU A 127 -1.06 7.62 0.70
N TYR A 128 -0.40 8.39 1.58
CA TYR A 128 -0.32 9.85 1.43
C TYR A 128 0.45 10.23 0.15
N GLY A 129 1.56 9.56 -0.16
CA GLY A 129 2.28 9.78 -1.41
C GLY A 129 1.45 9.41 -2.66
N ALA A 130 0.65 8.35 -2.59
CA ALA A 130 -0.28 7.98 -3.64
C ALA A 130 -1.42 9.01 -3.80
N HIS A 131 -1.87 9.63 -2.72
CA HIS A 131 -2.82 10.74 -2.75
C HIS A 131 -2.20 11.99 -3.40
N GLU A 132 -1.01 12.40 -2.99
CA GLU A 132 -0.28 13.55 -3.55
C GLU A 132 0.00 13.38 -5.06
N SER A 133 0.24 12.15 -5.51
CA SER A 133 0.41 11.82 -6.95
C SER A 133 -0.90 11.73 -7.73
N GLY A 134 -2.06 11.86 -7.07
CA GLY A 134 -3.38 11.77 -7.69
C GLY A 134 -3.85 10.33 -7.97
N GLN A 135 -3.15 9.32 -7.49
CA GLN A 135 -3.58 7.91 -7.63
C GLN A 135 -4.84 7.63 -6.79
N PHE A 136 -4.91 8.22 -5.60
CA PHE A 136 -6.08 8.22 -4.72
C PHE A 136 -6.53 9.65 -4.42
N PRO A 137 -7.38 10.27 -5.26
CA PRO A 137 -7.82 11.65 -5.06
C PRO A 137 -8.61 11.89 -3.78
N PHE A 138 -9.24 10.85 -3.22
CA PHE A 138 -9.94 10.94 -1.95
C PHE A 138 -9.05 10.40 -0.83
N LEU A 139 -8.75 11.24 0.16
CA LEU A 139 -8.08 10.89 1.41
C LEU A 139 -8.58 11.82 2.51
N GLU A 140 -9.08 11.26 3.60
CA GLU A 140 -9.48 11.98 4.81
C GLU A 140 -9.00 11.25 6.07
N PRO A 141 -8.64 11.96 7.14
CA PRO A 141 -8.42 11.32 8.44
C PRO A 141 -9.66 10.55 8.90
N ALA A 142 -9.46 9.35 9.43
CA ALA A 142 -10.47 8.58 10.14
C ALA A 142 -10.20 8.64 11.65
N PRO A 143 -11.20 8.32 12.50
CA PRO A 143 -10.93 8.11 13.92
C PRO A 143 -9.88 7.03 14.13
N ASP A 144 -8.95 7.26 15.07
CA ASP A 144 -7.97 6.25 15.45
C ASP A 144 -8.64 4.94 15.86
N VAL A 145 -8.03 3.82 15.51
CA VAL A 145 -8.49 2.49 15.86
C VAL A 145 -7.62 1.94 17.00
N ASP A 146 -8.15 1.93 18.22
CA ASP A 146 -7.44 1.46 19.42
C ASP A 146 -6.05 2.09 19.63
N GLY A 147 -5.90 3.38 19.25
CA GLY A 147 -4.66 4.16 19.35
C GLY A 147 -3.74 4.03 18.12
N TYR A 148 -4.23 3.43 17.04
CA TYR A 148 -3.53 3.36 15.76
C TYR A 148 -4.13 4.34 14.75
N PRO A 149 -3.31 5.14 14.07
CA PRO A 149 -3.80 6.14 13.13
C PRO A 149 -4.48 5.47 11.94
N ALA A 150 -5.60 6.07 11.51
CA ALA A 150 -6.39 5.57 10.40
C ALA A 150 -6.78 6.67 9.42
N ILE A 151 -7.02 6.29 8.17
CA ILE A 151 -7.49 7.17 7.11
C ILE A 151 -8.59 6.49 6.30
N TYR A 152 -9.47 7.29 5.72
CA TYR A 152 -10.30 6.88 4.60
C TYR A 152 -9.58 7.24 3.30
N VAL A 153 -9.39 6.29 2.40
CA VAL A 153 -8.68 6.52 1.13
C VAL A 153 -9.27 5.69 -0.01
N ASP A 154 -9.52 6.35 -1.16
CA ASP A 154 -10.05 5.67 -2.34
C ASP A 154 -9.82 6.55 -3.60
N LYS A 155 -10.17 6.03 -4.77
CA LYS A 155 -10.22 6.80 -6.04
C LYS A 155 -11.31 7.87 -6.03
N ARG A 156 -12.33 7.74 -5.20
CA ARG A 156 -13.40 8.71 -4.95
C ARG A 156 -14.10 8.36 -3.63
N ASP A 157 -14.78 9.32 -3.01
CA ASP A 157 -15.60 9.01 -1.84
C ASP A 157 -16.80 8.15 -2.27
N ARG A 158 -16.83 6.90 -1.83
CA ARG A 158 -17.91 5.95 -2.07
C ARG A 158 -18.71 5.62 -0.80
N ARG A 159 -18.39 6.26 0.31
CA ARG A 159 -19.09 6.06 1.58
C ARG A 159 -20.59 6.37 1.48
N PRO A 160 -21.01 7.46 0.78
CA PRO A 160 -22.45 7.76 0.64
C PRO A 160 -23.27 6.67 -0.05
N ILE A 161 -22.60 5.79 -0.82
CA ILE A 161 -23.26 4.66 -1.50
C ILE A 161 -22.92 3.32 -0.82
N GLY A 162 -22.60 3.34 0.47
CA GLY A 162 -22.41 2.14 1.29
C GLY A 162 -21.10 1.38 1.08
N ASN A 163 -20.02 2.06 0.64
CA ASN A 163 -18.70 1.46 0.47
C ASN A 163 -17.67 2.27 1.22
N CYS A 164 -17.12 1.72 2.30
CA CYS A 164 -16.07 2.35 3.11
C CYS A 164 -14.74 1.63 2.93
N VAL A 165 -13.70 2.38 2.59
CA VAL A 165 -12.31 1.92 2.57
C VAL A 165 -11.58 2.64 3.68
N MET A 166 -11.04 1.87 4.63
CA MET A 166 -10.28 2.37 5.78
C MET A 166 -8.90 1.70 5.77
N ASP A 167 -7.86 2.49 5.91
CA ASP A 167 -6.50 2.01 6.12
C ASP A 167 -6.02 2.39 7.51
N VAL A 168 -5.53 1.41 8.26
CA VAL A 168 -5.00 1.59 9.61
C VAL A 168 -3.50 1.33 9.58
N GLY A 169 -2.70 2.30 10.00
CA GLY A 169 -1.26 2.15 10.15
C GLY A 169 -0.94 1.24 11.34
N VAL A 170 -0.34 0.08 11.10
CA VAL A 170 0.08 -0.85 12.15
C VAL A 170 1.59 -0.89 12.36
N ALA A 171 2.35 -0.38 11.40
CA ALA A 171 3.77 -0.04 11.47
C ALA A 171 4.02 1.14 10.53
N ASP A 172 5.18 1.79 10.61
CA ASP A 172 5.50 2.94 9.75
C ASP A 172 5.48 2.56 8.25
N ASP A 173 5.74 1.29 7.94
CA ASP A 173 5.80 0.73 6.60
C ASP A 173 4.67 -0.28 6.28
N VAL A 174 3.73 -0.53 7.21
CA VAL A 174 2.61 -1.45 7.03
C VAL A 174 1.29 -0.81 7.43
N ALA A 175 0.32 -0.80 6.53
CA ALA A 175 -1.08 -0.50 6.82
C ALA A 175 -1.94 -1.74 6.56
N ILE A 176 -3.02 -1.86 7.31
CA ILE A 176 -4.09 -2.84 7.06
C ILE A 176 -5.23 -2.09 6.36
N ASN A 177 -5.54 -2.53 5.15
CA ASN A 177 -6.71 -2.04 4.42
C ASN A 177 -7.94 -2.87 4.79
N VAL A 178 -9.02 -2.20 5.12
CA VAL A 178 -10.34 -2.80 5.39
C VAL A 178 -11.37 -2.17 4.47
N TYR A 179 -11.95 -2.97 3.62
CA TYR A 179 -13.07 -2.58 2.76
C TYR A 179 -14.37 -3.21 3.25
N ALA A 180 -15.38 -2.39 3.45
CA ALA A 180 -16.77 -2.80 3.71
C ALA A 180 -17.66 -2.23 2.61
N GLY A 181 -18.35 -3.10 1.87
CA GLY A 181 -19.16 -2.68 0.72
C GLY A 181 -20.54 -3.31 0.65
N GLY A 182 -21.45 -2.62 -0.04
CA GLY A 182 -22.83 -3.07 -0.21
C GLY A 182 -23.75 -2.77 0.98
N TYR A 183 -23.37 -1.84 1.86
CA TYR A 183 -24.20 -1.35 2.96
C TYR A 183 -25.12 -0.22 2.50
N GLU A 184 -26.06 0.21 3.36
CA GLU A 184 -27.04 1.26 2.99
C GLU A 184 -26.40 2.65 2.85
N GLY A 185 -25.32 2.93 3.56
CA GLY A 185 -24.65 4.24 3.51
C GLY A 185 -23.33 4.32 4.23
N ALA A 186 -22.83 5.54 4.42
CA ALA A 186 -21.55 5.81 5.03
C ALA A 186 -21.47 5.31 6.47
N GLU A 187 -22.50 5.52 7.26
CA GLU A 187 -22.53 5.15 8.68
C GLU A 187 -22.35 3.64 8.85
N ASP A 188 -23.19 2.85 8.18
CA ASP A 188 -23.16 1.39 8.33
C ASP A 188 -21.88 0.77 7.75
N SER A 189 -21.46 1.23 6.57
CA SER A 189 -20.25 0.69 5.94
C SER A 189 -19.00 1.03 6.73
N CYS A 190 -18.85 2.27 7.21
CA CYS A 190 -17.67 2.64 7.98
C CYS A 190 -17.69 2.08 9.41
N ALA A 191 -18.86 1.92 10.03
CA ALA A 191 -18.97 1.23 11.31
C ALA A 191 -18.55 -0.25 11.19
N ALA A 192 -18.94 -0.93 10.11
CA ALA A 192 -18.50 -2.31 9.85
C ALA A 192 -17.00 -2.39 9.62
N ALA A 193 -16.42 -1.48 8.81
CA ALA A 193 -14.99 -1.41 8.57
C ALA A 193 -14.20 -1.15 9.86
N GLN A 194 -14.63 -0.18 10.67
CA GLN A 194 -14.01 0.16 11.95
C GLN A 194 -14.07 -1.01 12.96
N LYS A 195 -15.20 -1.72 13.03
CA LYS A 195 -15.36 -2.89 13.88
C LYS A 195 -14.37 -4.00 13.53
N VAL A 196 -14.19 -4.28 12.24
CA VAL A 196 -13.21 -5.26 11.76
C VAL A 196 -11.79 -4.76 12.03
N ALA A 197 -11.47 -3.50 11.74
CA ALA A 197 -10.17 -2.92 12.01
C ALA A 197 -9.79 -3.02 13.50
N ALA A 198 -10.69 -2.66 14.42
CA ALA A 198 -10.47 -2.78 15.87
C ALA A 198 -10.21 -4.23 16.30
N SER A 199 -10.95 -5.20 15.72
CA SER A 199 -10.71 -6.60 16.01
C SER A 199 -9.34 -7.09 15.52
N ILE A 200 -8.87 -6.58 14.38
CA ILE A 200 -7.53 -6.88 13.86
C ILE A 200 -6.45 -6.33 14.79
N ILE A 201 -6.59 -5.07 15.23
CA ILE A 201 -5.65 -4.48 16.20
C ILE A 201 -5.59 -5.32 17.48
N THR A 202 -6.74 -5.74 18.00
CA THR A 202 -6.80 -6.63 19.19
C THR A 202 -6.11 -7.96 18.93
N THR A 203 -6.34 -8.57 17.76
CA THR A 203 -5.70 -9.82 17.35
C THR A 203 -4.18 -9.69 17.26
N LEU A 204 -3.68 -8.61 16.66
CA LEU A 204 -2.25 -8.35 16.51
C LEU A 204 -1.56 -8.04 17.85
N LYS A 205 -2.24 -7.38 18.79
CA LYS A 205 -1.74 -7.13 20.16
C LYS A 205 -1.62 -8.40 21.00
N GLY A 206 -2.38 -9.46 20.68
CA GLY A 206 -2.37 -10.74 21.36
C GLY A 206 -1.56 -11.83 20.66
N ALA A 207 -0.86 -11.50 19.59
CA ALA A 207 -0.17 -12.47 18.70
C ALA A 207 1.26 -12.81 19.20
#